data_a59f9c31903460c17a6ef28010983a3d
#
_entry.id   a59f9c31903460c17a6ef28010983a3d
#
_cell.length_a   1.000
_cell.length_b   1.000
_cell.length_c   1.000
_cell.angle_alpha   90.00
_cell.angle_beta   90.00
_cell.angle_gamma   90.00
#
_symmetry.space_group_name_H-M   'P 1'
#
loop_
_entity.id
_entity.type
_entity.pdbx_description
1 polymer ?
#
loop_
_entity_poly.entity_id
_entity_poly.type
_entity_poly.pdbx_seq_one_letter_code
_entity_poly.pdbx_strand_id
1 'polypeptide(L)'
;MPIHCPIATTRLSQQAFKLLASDVMRHVFDIHNEFGRFFDEEVYKKELAVRMSGVVLELPIAVTHDTFTKTYYADVLINSGGLFEFKATDSIHPRHRGQTLNYLLLLDLGHGKVVNLRTEQVQHDFINCPSRLVDLKNPRISDTHWNQDMAGAHALRDTLMPLVTDWGAGLEIGLYEEAVTHFLGGMEKVFLPIPVMSKMGHLTNQRMHIVTPGVAFRITGLRERLEEFEVQARKILQHTTLKAIHWINITQDSLTFRTLT
;
A
#
# COMPACT_ATOMS: atom_id res chain seq x y z
N MET A 1 -12.30 15.94 4.17
CA MET A 1 -12.12 14.51 3.83
C MET A 1 -10.64 14.20 3.96
N PRO A 2 -10.26 13.03 4.44
CA PRO A 2 -8.84 12.69 4.69
C PRO A 2 -8.02 12.41 3.42
N ILE A 3 -8.62 12.47 2.24
CA ILE A 3 -7.96 12.27 0.94
C ILE A 3 -8.20 13.47 0.06
N HIS A 4 -7.11 14.07 -0.40
CA HIS A 4 -7.12 15.30 -1.22
C HIS A 4 -6.45 15.03 -2.56
N CYS A 5 -7.20 15.25 -3.63
CA CYS A 5 -6.72 15.22 -5.01
C CYS A 5 -7.08 16.56 -5.67
N PRO A 6 -6.17 17.21 -6.42
CA PRO A 6 -6.45 18.50 -7.05
C PRO A 6 -7.42 18.40 -8.23
N ILE A 7 -7.72 17.18 -8.70
CA ILE A 7 -8.60 16.92 -9.84
C ILE A 7 -9.79 16.10 -9.37
N ALA A 8 -10.99 16.51 -9.75
CA ALA A 8 -12.18 15.70 -9.58
C ALA A 8 -12.13 14.49 -10.52
N THR A 9 -12.26 13.29 -9.97
CA THR A 9 -12.23 12.04 -10.72
C THR A 9 -13.61 11.56 -11.12
N THR A 10 -13.69 10.78 -12.19
CA THR A 10 -14.93 10.19 -12.70
C THR A 10 -14.80 8.68 -12.77
N ARG A 11 -15.65 7.95 -12.03
CA ARG A 11 -15.67 6.49 -12.06
C ARG A 11 -16.30 5.99 -13.35
N LEU A 12 -15.47 5.56 -14.29
CA LEU A 12 -15.91 5.01 -15.57
C LEU A 12 -16.55 3.64 -15.41
N SER A 13 -17.53 3.33 -16.28
CA SER A 13 -17.98 1.95 -16.46
C SER A 13 -16.86 1.10 -17.09
N GLN A 14 -16.91 -0.22 -16.93
CA GLN A 14 -15.93 -1.12 -17.52
C GLN A 14 -15.84 -0.95 -19.05
N GLN A 15 -16.97 -0.74 -19.72
CA GLN A 15 -17.00 -0.53 -21.17
C GLN A 15 -16.36 0.79 -21.55
N ALA A 16 -16.66 1.88 -20.84
CA ALA A 16 -16.05 3.18 -21.09
C ALA A 16 -14.54 3.14 -20.86
N PHE A 17 -14.09 2.48 -19.79
CA PHE A 17 -12.65 2.29 -19.54
C PHE A 17 -11.97 1.43 -20.62
N LYS A 18 -12.62 0.36 -21.10
CA LYS A 18 -12.06 -0.47 -22.20
C LYS A 18 -11.84 0.33 -23.48
N LEU A 19 -12.78 1.20 -23.84
CA LEU A 19 -12.64 2.07 -25.01
C LEU A 19 -11.48 3.05 -24.85
N LEU A 20 -11.41 3.74 -23.70
CA LEU A 20 -10.30 4.62 -23.37
C LEU A 20 -8.96 3.87 -23.37
N ALA A 21 -8.90 2.72 -22.71
CA ALA A 21 -7.69 1.91 -22.63
C ALA A 21 -7.23 1.40 -24.01
N SER A 22 -8.15 1.09 -24.92
CA SER A 22 -7.81 0.72 -26.30
C SER A 22 -7.11 1.86 -27.03
N ASP A 23 -7.61 3.09 -26.89
CA ASP A 23 -7.01 4.28 -27.51
C ASP A 23 -5.63 4.59 -26.92
N VAL A 24 -5.52 4.59 -25.60
CA VAL A 24 -4.24 4.79 -24.89
C VAL A 24 -3.21 3.74 -25.30
N MET A 25 -3.59 2.46 -25.31
CA MET A 25 -2.66 1.37 -25.66
C MET A 25 -2.18 1.43 -27.10
N ARG A 26 -2.97 1.95 -28.03
CA ARG A 26 -2.50 2.21 -29.41
C ARG A 26 -1.31 3.18 -29.38
N HIS A 27 -1.44 4.31 -28.69
CA HIS A 27 -0.32 5.25 -28.54
C HIS A 27 0.88 4.62 -27.79
N VAL A 28 0.63 3.83 -26.76
CA VAL A 28 1.68 3.13 -26.02
C VAL A 28 2.48 2.18 -26.93
N PHE A 29 1.81 1.40 -27.78
CA PHE A 29 2.48 0.51 -28.73
C PHE A 29 3.28 1.31 -29.77
N ASP A 30 2.73 2.41 -30.30
CA ASP A 30 3.44 3.27 -31.25
C ASP A 30 4.69 3.89 -30.61
N ILE A 31 4.59 4.37 -29.37
CA ILE A 31 5.73 4.91 -28.59
C ILE A 31 6.78 3.81 -28.37
N HIS A 32 6.37 2.62 -27.97
CA HIS A 32 7.31 1.51 -27.74
C HIS A 32 8.02 1.08 -29.01
N ASN A 33 7.32 1.05 -30.15
CA ASN A 33 7.92 0.73 -31.46
C ASN A 33 8.93 1.80 -31.91
N GLU A 34 8.66 3.07 -31.64
CA GLU A 34 9.51 4.18 -32.04
C GLU A 34 10.71 4.37 -31.11
N PHE A 35 10.49 4.36 -29.79
CA PHE A 35 11.53 4.64 -28.79
C PHE A 35 12.28 3.38 -28.33
N GLY A 36 11.70 2.20 -28.52
CA GLY A 36 12.22 0.96 -27.97
C GLY A 36 11.99 0.87 -26.47
N ARG A 37 12.78 0.03 -25.79
CA ARG A 37 12.50 -0.43 -24.40
C ARG A 37 13.51 0.01 -23.35
N PHE A 38 14.51 0.82 -23.69
CA PHE A 38 15.62 1.11 -22.78
C PHE A 38 15.56 2.47 -22.13
N PHE A 39 14.54 3.26 -22.40
CA PHE A 39 14.32 4.52 -21.72
C PHE A 39 13.67 4.33 -20.34
N ASP A 40 13.78 5.37 -19.50
CA ASP A 40 13.10 5.43 -18.22
C ASP A 40 11.60 5.73 -18.38
N GLU A 41 10.79 5.38 -17.38
CA GLU A 41 9.34 5.53 -17.37
C GLU A 41 8.88 6.94 -17.75
N GLU A 42 9.64 7.95 -17.30
CA GLU A 42 9.34 9.37 -17.53
C GLU A 42 9.29 9.74 -19.03
N VAL A 43 10.16 9.13 -19.85
CA VAL A 43 10.20 9.38 -21.31
C VAL A 43 8.90 8.93 -21.95
N TYR A 44 8.45 7.73 -21.65
CA TYR A 44 7.21 7.16 -22.20
C TYR A 44 5.97 7.93 -21.73
N LYS A 45 5.92 8.33 -20.46
CA LYS A 45 4.82 9.14 -19.91
C LYS A 45 4.74 10.51 -20.60
N LYS A 46 5.86 11.20 -20.75
CA LYS A 46 5.92 12.50 -21.41
C LYS A 46 5.52 12.41 -22.89
N GLU A 47 6.00 11.39 -23.59
CA GLU A 47 5.65 11.18 -25.00
C GLU A 47 4.15 10.87 -25.17
N LEU A 48 3.56 10.08 -24.27
CA LEU A 48 2.12 9.88 -24.26
C LEU A 48 1.34 11.20 -24.08
N ALA A 49 1.80 12.07 -23.19
CA ALA A 49 1.16 13.37 -22.97
C ALA A 49 1.29 14.33 -24.17
N VAL A 50 2.31 14.16 -25.00
CA VAL A 50 2.44 14.91 -26.28
C VAL A 50 1.46 14.40 -27.33
N ARG A 51 1.24 13.07 -27.42
CA ARG A 51 0.39 12.44 -28.42
C ARG A 51 -1.09 12.44 -28.09
N MET A 52 -1.43 12.62 -26.82
CA MET A 52 -2.81 12.46 -26.35
C MET A 52 -3.23 13.61 -25.44
N SER A 53 -4.38 14.20 -25.70
CA SER A 53 -4.97 15.24 -24.82
C SER A 53 -5.59 14.65 -23.55
N GLY A 54 -5.76 15.47 -22.52
CA GLY A 54 -6.40 15.06 -21.26
C GLY A 54 -5.54 14.19 -20.36
N VAL A 55 -4.23 14.10 -20.65
CA VAL A 55 -3.24 13.37 -19.83
C VAL A 55 -2.73 14.27 -18.72
N VAL A 56 -2.80 13.76 -17.49
CA VAL A 56 -2.19 14.35 -16.29
C VAL A 56 -1.13 13.38 -15.78
N LEU A 57 0.10 13.86 -15.65
CA LEU A 57 1.24 13.08 -15.16
C LEU A 57 1.47 13.37 -13.68
N GLU A 58 1.95 12.35 -12.93
CA GLU A 58 2.37 12.46 -11.53
C GLU A 58 1.31 13.15 -10.65
N LEU A 59 0.06 12.69 -10.77
CA LEU A 59 -1.05 13.27 -10.03
C LEU A 59 -0.85 13.10 -8.53
N PRO A 60 -0.70 14.18 -7.73
CA PRO A 60 -0.53 14.07 -6.29
C PRO A 60 -1.85 13.71 -5.61
N ILE A 61 -1.77 12.76 -4.67
CA ILE A 61 -2.88 12.31 -3.84
C ILE A 61 -2.42 12.36 -2.38
N ALA A 62 -2.87 13.35 -1.61
CA ALA A 62 -2.51 13.48 -0.21
C ALA A 62 -3.54 12.75 0.68
N VAL A 63 -3.04 11.87 1.54
CA VAL A 63 -3.81 11.19 2.59
C VAL A 63 -3.42 11.81 3.93
N THR A 64 -4.40 12.30 4.67
CA THR A 64 -4.18 13.05 5.90
C THR A 64 -4.97 12.47 7.08
N HIS A 65 -4.43 12.61 8.28
CA HIS A 65 -5.12 12.42 9.55
C HIS A 65 -4.38 13.24 10.62
N ASP A 66 -5.07 14.19 11.24
CA ASP A 66 -4.48 15.16 12.17
C ASP A 66 -3.15 15.76 11.63
N THR A 67 -2.04 15.48 12.31
CA THR A 67 -0.70 15.96 11.95
C THR A 67 0.04 15.06 10.95
N PHE A 68 -0.54 13.91 10.58
CA PHE A 68 0.06 12.99 9.61
C PHE A 68 -0.39 13.33 8.19
N THR A 69 0.57 13.35 7.27
CA THR A 69 0.30 13.49 5.83
C THR A 69 1.25 12.58 5.04
N LYS A 70 0.68 11.82 4.11
CA LYS A 70 1.43 11.06 3.10
C LYS A 70 0.92 11.41 1.72
N THR A 71 1.83 11.79 0.82
CA THR A 71 1.49 12.07 -0.58
C THR A 71 1.95 10.93 -1.48
N TYR A 72 1.03 10.45 -2.29
CA TYR A 72 1.25 9.51 -3.38
C TYR A 72 1.24 10.25 -4.71
N TYR A 73 1.85 9.66 -5.73
CA TYR A 73 1.85 10.19 -7.08
C TYR A 73 1.40 9.10 -8.04
N ALA A 74 0.22 9.29 -8.66
CA ALA A 74 -0.27 8.38 -9.69
C ALA A 74 0.35 8.75 -11.03
N ASP A 75 0.96 7.79 -11.71
CA ASP A 75 1.79 8.03 -12.90
C ASP A 75 1.06 8.79 -14.01
N VAL A 76 -0.11 8.29 -14.41
CA VAL A 76 -0.87 8.83 -15.54
C VAL A 76 -2.36 8.73 -15.26
N LEU A 77 -3.05 9.87 -15.21
CA LEU A 77 -4.51 9.95 -15.22
C LEU A 77 -4.98 10.55 -16.55
N ILE A 78 -5.94 9.91 -17.21
CA ILE A 78 -6.46 10.35 -18.51
C ILE A 78 -7.96 10.63 -18.39
N ASN A 79 -8.39 11.80 -18.91
CA ASN A 79 -9.79 12.24 -18.92
C ASN A 79 -10.47 12.09 -17.55
N SER A 80 -9.74 12.35 -16.47
CA SER A 80 -10.18 12.25 -15.07
C SER A 80 -10.74 10.88 -14.64
N GLY A 81 -10.62 9.83 -15.46
CA GLY A 81 -11.22 8.53 -15.17
C GLY A 81 -10.39 7.31 -15.52
N GLY A 82 -9.35 7.45 -16.32
CA GLY A 82 -8.46 6.36 -16.71
C GLY A 82 -7.12 6.42 -15.98
N LEU A 83 -6.87 5.49 -15.07
CA LEU A 83 -5.60 5.35 -14.37
C LEU A 83 -4.69 4.36 -15.09
N PHE A 84 -3.46 4.79 -15.39
CA PHE A 84 -2.42 3.95 -15.98
C PHE A 84 -1.13 4.09 -15.16
N GLU A 85 -0.60 2.96 -14.71
CA GLU A 85 0.67 2.87 -13.98
C GLU A 85 1.73 2.34 -14.94
N PHE A 86 2.73 3.16 -15.24
CA PHE A 86 3.82 2.82 -16.15
C PHE A 86 4.97 2.17 -15.38
N LYS A 87 5.63 1.21 -16.02
CA LYS A 87 6.80 0.52 -15.46
C LYS A 87 7.84 0.27 -16.54
N ALA A 88 9.11 0.35 -16.13
CA ALA A 88 10.27 -0.03 -16.94
C ALA A 88 11.07 -1.11 -16.17
N THR A 89 10.46 -2.28 -15.97
CA THR A 89 10.99 -3.40 -15.18
C THR A 89 10.98 -4.70 -16.00
N ASP A 90 11.69 -5.74 -15.53
CA ASP A 90 11.76 -7.03 -16.23
C ASP A 90 10.40 -7.73 -16.33
N SER A 91 9.50 -7.49 -15.38
CA SER A 91 8.13 -8.03 -15.39
C SER A 91 7.17 -7.25 -14.49
N ILE A 92 5.86 -7.41 -14.72
CA ILE A 92 4.82 -6.90 -13.83
C ILE A 92 4.73 -7.80 -12.59
N HIS A 93 5.06 -7.24 -11.43
CA HIS A 93 5.01 -7.94 -10.14
C HIS A 93 3.68 -7.67 -9.40
N PRO A 94 3.30 -8.54 -8.42
CA PRO A 94 2.12 -8.32 -7.57
C PRO A 94 2.11 -6.94 -6.88
N ARG A 95 3.28 -6.41 -6.51
CA ARG A 95 3.41 -5.07 -5.90
C ARG A 95 2.91 -3.95 -6.81
N HIS A 96 3.13 -4.05 -8.14
CA HIS A 96 2.67 -3.04 -9.10
C HIS A 96 1.15 -3.04 -9.22
N ARG A 97 0.53 -4.23 -9.21
CA ARG A 97 -0.93 -4.38 -9.15
C ARG A 97 -1.51 -3.82 -7.86
N GLY A 98 -0.84 -4.09 -6.72
CA GLY A 98 -1.21 -3.56 -5.41
C GLY A 98 -1.14 -2.03 -5.35
N GLN A 99 -0.07 -1.43 -5.91
CA GLN A 99 0.09 0.01 -6.03
C GLN A 99 -1.05 0.63 -6.85
N THR A 100 -1.33 0.07 -8.02
CA THR A 100 -2.44 0.54 -8.87
C THR A 100 -3.78 0.42 -8.15
N LEU A 101 -4.03 -0.70 -7.46
CA LEU A 101 -5.26 -0.88 -6.68
C LEU A 101 -5.40 0.17 -5.57
N ASN A 102 -4.30 0.50 -4.87
CA ASN A 102 -4.28 1.55 -3.86
C ASN A 102 -4.68 2.92 -4.46
N TYR A 103 -4.13 3.27 -5.62
CA TYR A 103 -4.50 4.52 -6.31
C TYR A 103 -5.94 4.53 -6.80
N LEU A 104 -6.46 3.40 -7.28
CA LEU A 104 -7.87 3.28 -7.66
C LEU A 104 -8.80 3.51 -6.48
N LEU A 105 -8.46 2.98 -5.29
CA LEU A 105 -9.22 3.23 -4.06
C LEU A 105 -9.15 4.69 -3.64
N LEU A 106 -7.95 5.28 -3.65
CA LEU A 106 -7.74 6.68 -3.24
C LEU A 106 -8.45 7.67 -4.17
N LEU A 107 -8.52 7.38 -5.47
CA LEU A 107 -9.15 8.23 -6.48
C LEU A 107 -10.63 7.89 -6.73
N ASP A 108 -11.20 6.91 -6.02
CA ASP A 108 -12.55 6.37 -6.25
C ASP A 108 -12.77 5.93 -7.71
N LEU A 109 -11.77 5.28 -8.32
CA LEU A 109 -11.85 4.76 -9.68
C LEU A 109 -12.14 3.26 -9.68
N GLY A 110 -12.86 2.78 -10.72
CA GLY A 110 -13.25 1.36 -10.84
C GLY A 110 -12.22 0.51 -11.58
N HIS A 111 -11.42 1.13 -12.43
CA HIS A 111 -10.58 0.43 -13.38
C HIS A 111 -9.27 1.17 -13.61
N GLY A 112 -8.19 0.41 -13.77
CA GLY A 112 -6.87 0.92 -14.12
C GLY A 112 -6.07 -0.11 -14.91
N LYS A 113 -4.89 0.28 -15.31
CA LYS A 113 -3.99 -0.57 -16.08
C LYS A 113 -2.54 -0.38 -15.62
N VAL A 114 -1.83 -1.47 -15.45
CA VAL A 114 -0.36 -1.46 -15.33
C VAL A 114 0.20 -1.71 -16.73
N VAL A 115 1.19 -0.92 -17.13
CA VAL A 115 1.84 -1.01 -18.44
C VAL A 115 3.34 -1.07 -18.23
N ASN A 116 3.99 -2.13 -18.72
CA ASN A 116 5.44 -2.30 -18.65
C ASN A 116 6.07 -2.21 -20.03
N LEU A 117 7.00 -1.26 -20.21
CA LEU A 117 7.63 -0.96 -21.49
C LEU A 117 9.08 -1.48 -21.59
N ARG A 118 9.63 -2.12 -20.56
CA ARG A 118 11.01 -2.67 -20.60
C ARG A 118 11.15 -3.95 -21.41
N THR A 119 10.07 -4.69 -21.61
CA THR A 119 10.05 -6.00 -22.28
C THR A 119 10.05 -5.88 -23.80
N GLU A 120 10.37 -6.96 -24.54
CA GLU A 120 10.33 -6.97 -26.00
C GLU A 120 8.98 -6.60 -26.60
N GLN A 121 7.93 -7.04 -25.93
CA GLN A 121 6.55 -6.65 -26.20
C GLN A 121 6.01 -5.96 -24.97
N VAL A 122 5.22 -4.91 -25.17
CA VAL A 122 4.56 -4.22 -24.05
C VAL A 122 3.73 -5.21 -23.24
N GLN A 123 4.10 -5.41 -21.97
CA GLN A 123 3.28 -6.17 -21.02
C GLN A 123 2.26 -5.24 -20.37
N HIS A 124 1.08 -5.72 -20.12
CA HIS A 124 0.06 -4.94 -19.43
C HIS A 124 -0.95 -5.80 -18.70
N ASP A 125 -1.41 -5.31 -17.54
CA ASP A 125 -2.47 -5.93 -16.74
C ASP A 125 -3.64 -4.96 -16.54
N PHE A 126 -4.84 -5.49 -16.59
CA PHE A 126 -6.07 -4.78 -16.26
C PHE A 126 -6.36 -4.95 -14.76
N ILE A 127 -6.54 -3.85 -14.03
CA ILE A 127 -6.83 -3.85 -12.61
C ILE A 127 -8.26 -3.40 -12.38
N ASN A 128 -9.05 -4.24 -11.71
CA ASN A 128 -10.41 -3.93 -11.28
C ASN A 128 -10.45 -3.59 -9.80
N CYS A 129 -11.13 -2.51 -9.46
CA CYS A 129 -11.43 -2.10 -8.10
C CYS A 129 -12.95 -1.96 -7.93
N PRO A 130 -13.70 -3.04 -7.63
CA PRO A 130 -15.13 -2.97 -7.42
C PRO A 130 -15.51 -2.21 -6.16
N SER A 131 -14.67 -2.28 -5.12
CA SER A 131 -14.90 -1.65 -3.82
C SER A 131 -14.67 -0.13 -3.89
N ARG A 132 -15.33 0.58 -2.99
CA ARG A 132 -15.09 2.00 -2.70
C ARG A 132 -14.59 2.14 -1.27
N LEU A 133 -13.77 3.17 -0.98
CA LEU A 133 -13.28 3.37 0.39
C LEU A 133 -14.40 3.53 1.41
N VAL A 134 -15.52 4.15 1.03
CA VAL A 134 -16.68 4.31 1.91
C VAL A 134 -17.21 2.96 2.40
N ASP A 135 -17.15 1.93 1.56
CA ASP A 135 -17.62 0.57 1.88
C ASP A 135 -16.63 -0.18 2.79
N LEU A 136 -15.38 0.30 2.89
CA LEU A 136 -14.30 -0.34 3.63
C LEU A 136 -14.06 0.29 5.02
N LYS A 137 -14.90 1.24 5.45
CA LYS A 137 -14.72 1.96 6.73
C LYS A 137 -15.14 1.15 7.97
N ASN A 138 -15.90 0.08 7.79
CA ASN A 138 -16.41 -0.75 8.87
C ASN A 138 -16.00 -2.22 8.72
N PRO A 139 -14.69 -2.55 8.78
CA PRO A 139 -14.24 -3.93 8.71
C PRO A 139 -14.72 -4.71 9.93
N ARG A 140 -14.90 -6.02 9.78
CA ARG A 140 -15.18 -6.91 10.93
C ARG A 140 -13.98 -6.95 11.85
N ILE A 141 -14.17 -6.63 13.12
CA ILE A 141 -13.09 -6.64 14.12
C ILE A 141 -13.05 -8.00 14.82
N SER A 142 -11.85 -8.58 14.93
CA SER A 142 -11.57 -9.79 15.70
C SER A 142 -10.39 -9.53 16.64
N ASP A 143 -10.63 -9.61 17.94
CA ASP A 143 -9.65 -9.34 18.99
C ASP A 143 -9.61 -10.45 20.06
N THR A 144 -10.12 -11.63 19.75
CA THR A 144 -10.21 -12.78 20.68
C THR A 144 -8.85 -13.18 21.26
N HIS A 145 -7.76 -12.95 20.52
CA HIS A 145 -6.38 -13.24 20.94
C HIS A 145 -5.56 -11.98 21.23
N TRP A 146 -6.23 -10.85 21.50
CA TRP A 146 -5.60 -9.62 21.89
C TRP A 146 -5.50 -9.51 23.40
N ASN A 147 -4.26 -9.45 23.92
CA ASN A 147 -4.05 -9.19 25.33
C ASN A 147 -4.03 -7.69 25.59
N GLN A 148 -5.16 -7.17 26.09
CA GLN A 148 -5.33 -5.74 26.38
C GLN A 148 -4.43 -5.26 27.52
N ASP A 149 -4.08 -6.14 28.47
CA ASP A 149 -3.24 -5.81 29.62
C ASP A 149 -1.75 -5.78 29.25
N MET A 150 -1.38 -6.31 28.08
CA MET A 150 -0.01 -6.21 27.59
C MET A 150 0.34 -4.77 27.23
N ALA A 151 1.51 -4.33 27.69
CA ALA A 151 2.00 -2.98 27.46
C ALA A 151 1.94 -2.57 25.98
N GLY A 152 1.41 -1.37 25.69
CA GLY A 152 1.26 -0.84 24.33
C GLY A 152 -0.01 -1.27 23.60
N ALA A 153 -0.78 -2.22 24.10
CA ALA A 153 -1.99 -2.72 23.45
C ALA A 153 -3.03 -1.61 23.22
N HIS A 154 -3.33 -0.83 24.25
CA HIS A 154 -4.26 0.29 24.15
C HIS A 154 -3.73 1.36 23.20
N ALA A 155 -2.48 1.78 23.36
CA ALA A 155 -1.88 2.82 22.50
C ALA A 155 -1.96 2.47 21.01
N LEU A 156 -1.68 1.21 20.65
CA LEU A 156 -1.79 0.73 19.26
C LEU A 156 -3.23 0.77 18.76
N ARG A 157 -4.18 0.26 19.55
CA ARG A 157 -5.59 0.22 19.17
C ARG A 157 -6.17 1.62 19.04
N ASP A 158 -5.92 2.49 20.03
CA ASP A 158 -6.43 3.85 20.06
C ASP A 158 -5.84 4.73 18.93
N THR A 159 -4.62 4.42 18.50
CA THR A 159 -4.00 5.08 17.34
C THR A 159 -4.56 4.55 16.01
N LEU A 160 -4.72 3.23 15.87
CA LEU A 160 -5.10 2.64 14.58
C LEU A 160 -6.60 2.79 14.27
N MET A 161 -7.47 2.67 15.26
CA MET A 161 -8.93 2.69 15.00
C MET A 161 -9.43 3.98 14.36
N PRO A 162 -8.99 5.19 14.78
CA PRO A 162 -9.33 6.44 14.07
C PRO A 162 -8.86 6.44 12.61
N LEU A 163 -7.65 5.93 12.32
CA LEU A 163 -7.12 5.83 10.94
C LEU A 163 -8.01 4.95 10.06
N VAL A 164 -8.42 3.77 10.58
CA VAL A 164 -9.32 2.87 9.83
C VAL A 164 -10.71 3.48 9.64
N THR A 165 -11.20 4.23 10.62
CA THR A 165 -12.49 4.95 10.52
C THR A 165 -12.43 6.03 9.43
N ASP A 166 -11.33 6.77 9.34
CA ASP A 166 -11.17 7.85 8.37
C ASP A 166 -10.89 7.33 6.96
N TRP A 167 -9.94 6.40 6.84
CA TRP A 167 -9.41 5.93 5.54
C TRP A 167 -10.08 4.67 5.01
N GLY A 168 -10.77 3.91 5.87
CA GLY A 168 -11.21 2.54 5.55
C GLY A 168 -10.10 1.52 5.76
N ALA A 169 -10.43 0.24 5.57
CA ALA A 169 -9.48 -0.87 5.50
C ALA A 169 -9.20 -1.21 4.01
N GLY A 170 -7.99 -1.60 3.68
CA GLY A 170 -7.65 -2.06 2.31
C GLY A 170 -6.79 -1.11 1.50
N LEU A 171 -6.36 0.01 2.06
CA LEU A 171 -5.26 0.81 1.53
C LEU A 171 -3.92 0.09 1.78
N GLU A 172 -2.86 0.61 1.19
CA GLU A 172 -1.51 0.09 1.38
C GLU A 172 -1.13 -0.03 2.86
N ILE A 173 -0.64 -1.18 3.27
CA ILE A 173 -0.29 -1.46 4.68
C ILE A 173 0.76 -0.49 5.22
N GLY A 174 1.72 -0.09 4.37
CA GLY A 174 2.73 0.91 4.72
C GLY A 174 2.15 2.24 5.16
N LEU A 175 0.98 2.64 4.67
CA LEU A 175 0.29 3.87 5.09
C LEU A 175 -0.08 3.81 6.59
N TYR A 176 -0.69 2.70 7.02
CA TYR A 176 -1.08 2.51 8.44
C TYR A 176 0.15 2.37 9.33
N GLU A 177 1.18 1.64 8.89
CA GLU A 177 2.42 1.46 9.65
C GLU A 177 3.15 2.78 9.84
N GLU A 178 3.25 3.62 8.80
CA GLU A 178 3.86 4.96 8.88
C GLU A 178 3.05 5.90 9.79
N ALA A 179 1.72 5.91 9.67
CA ALA A 179 0.87 6.76 10.49
C ALA A 179 0.90 6.34 11.98
N VAL A 180 0.78 5.04 12.27
CA VAL A 180 0.93 4.53 13.64
C VAL A 180 2.30 4.89 14.21
N THR A 181 3.36 4.72 13.42
CA THR A 181 4.71 5.10 13.81
C THR A 181 4.82 6.60 14.11
N HIS A 182 4.21 7.46 13.28
CA HIS A 182 4.17 8.91 13.49
C HIS A 182 3.52 9.27 14.84
N PHE A 183 2.33 8.75 15.11
CA PHE A 183 1.59 9.06 16.33
C PHE A 183 2.20 8.44 17.60
N LEU A 184 2.96 7.36 17.48
CA LEU A 184 3.73 6.80 18.61
C LEU A 184 5.06 7.54 18.87
N GLY A 185 5.34 8.62 18.15
CA GLY A 185 6.47 9.51 18.38
C GLY A 185 7.55 9.51 17.32
N GLY A 186 7.29 8.89 16.15
CA GLY A 186 8.15 8.94 14.96
C GLY A 186 9.18 7.80 14.89
N MET A 187 9.81 7.70 13.73
CA MET A 187 10.74 6.60 13.40
C MET A 187 11.88 6.43 14.41
N GLU A 188 12.43 7.53 14.94
CA GLU A 188 13.56 7.48 15.87
C GLU A 188 13.20 6.83 17.21
N LYS A 189 11.93 6.98 17.64
CA LYS A 189 11.44 6.40 18.90
C LYS A 189 10.84 5.01 18.74
N VAL A 190 10.32 4.72 17.56
CA VAL A 190 9.53 3.51 17.31
C VAL A 190 10.32 2.43 16.58
N PHE A 191 11.14 2.79 15.59
CA PHE A 191 11.87 1.82 14.77
C PHE A 191 13.28 1.60 15.30
N LEU A 192 13.41 0.72 16.31
CA LEU A 192 14.59 0.55 17.13
C LEU A 192 15.38 -0.73 16.79
N PRO A 193 16.72 -0.72 16.98
CA PRO A 193 17.56 -1.91 16.84
C PRO A 193 17.31 -2.86 18.01
N ILE A 194 16.94 -4.09 17.74
CA ILE A 194 16.71 -5.17 18.73
C ILE A 194 17.78 -6.22 18.54
N PRO A 195 18.51 -6.62 19.61
CA PRO A 195 19.53 -7.66 19.54
C PRO A 195 18.94 -9.00 19.10
N VAL A 196 19.57 -9.61 18.12
CA VAL A 196 19.27 -10.98 17.69
C VAL A 196 20.30 -11.92 18.30
N MET A 197 19.82 -12.94 19.01
CA MET A 197 20.64 -13.86 19.78
C MET A 197 20.60 -15.26 19.18
N SER A 198 21.75 -15.94 19.24
CA SER A 198 21.87 -17.37 19.01
C SER A 198 22.29 -18.10 20.29
N LYS A 199 22.43 -19.41 20.23
CA LYS A 199 23.03 -20.20 21.33
C LYS A 199 24.48 -19.81 21.64
N MET A 200 25.17 -19.18 20.67
CA MET A 200 26.58 -18.78 20.80
C MET A 200 26.73 -17.31 21.25
N GLY A 201 25.62 -16.60 21.44
CA GLY A 201 25.61 -15.20 21.87
C GLY A 201 24.93 -14.24 20.86
N HIS A 202 25.26 -12.96 21.00
CA HIS A 202 24.75 -11.91 20.13
C HIS A 202 25.27 -12.06 18.69
N LEU A 203 24.36 -11.98 17.70
CA LEU A 203 24.69 -12.05 16.28
C LEU A 203 24.75 -10.67 15.64
N THR A 204 23.66 -9.92 15.76
CA THR A 204 23.47 -8.62 15.13
C THR A 204 22.27 -7.92 15.74
N ASN A 205 21.97 -6.71 15.28
CA ASN A 205 20.73 -6.01 15.61
C ASN A 205 19.79 -5.97 14.40
N GLN A 206 18.51 -6.26 14.62
CA GLN A 206 17.47 -6.09 13.63
C GLN A 206 16.55 -4.93 14.05
N ARG A 207 16.28 -3.99 13.14
CA ARG A 207 15.34 -2.89 13.43
C ARG A 207 13.90 -3.40 13.36
N MET A 208 13.12 -3.05 14.36
CA MET A 208 11.72 -3.45 14.50
C MET A 208 10.89 -2.30 15.07
N HIS A 209 9.60 -2.27 14.74
CA HIS A 209 8.67 -1.32 15.35
C HIS A 209 8.35 -1.74 16.79
N ILE A 210 8.69 -0.87 17.73
CA ILE A 210 8.54 -1.07 19.17
C ILE A 210 7.50 -0.10 19.70
N VAL A 211 6.47 -0.60 20.36
CA VAL A 211 5.45 0.24 20.99
C VAL A 211 5.83 0.61 22.42
N THR A 212 6.45 -0.31 23.15
CA THR A 212 7.01 -0.10 24.49
C THR A 212 8.25 -0.99 24.67
N PRO A 213 9.16 -0.72 25.62
CA PRO A 213 10.32 -1.56 25.83
C PRO A 213 9.98 -3.05 25.95
N GLY A 214 10.56 -3.86 25.07
CA GLY A 214 10.33 -5.32 25.01
C GLY A 214 9.05 -5.75 24.29
N VAL A 215 8.25 -4.84 23.74
CA VAL A 215 7.04 -5.18 22.97
C VAL A 215 7.09 -4.55 21.59
N ALA A 216 7.15 -5.39 20.57
CA ALA A 216 7.09 -4.98 19.18
C ALA A 216 5.66 -4.95 18.67
N PHE A 217 5.45 -4.27 17.52
CA PHE A 217 4.22 -4.44 16.74
C PHE A 217 4.52 -4.71 15.28
N ARG A 218 3.55 -5.32 14.60
CA ARG A 218 3.59 -5.59 13.16
C ARG A 218 2.21 -5.40 12.56
N ILE A 219 2.12 -4.62 11.48
CA ILE A 219 0.91 -4.47 10.69
C ILE A 219 1.09 -5.25 9.38
N THR A 220 0.08 -6.03 8.99
CA THR A 220 0.11 -6.86 7.78
C THR A 220 -1.24 -6.79 7.05
N GLY A 221 -1.26 -7.21 5.78
CA GLY A 221 -2.48 -7.32 4.96
C GLY A 221 -2.65 -8.74 4.42
N LEU A 222 -2.43 -9.76 5.25
CA LEU A 222 -2.43 -11.16 4.83
C LEU A 222 -3.86 -11.67 4.69
N ARG A 223 -4.17 -12.28 3.55
CA ARG A 223 -5.43 -13.03 3.32
C ARG A 223 -5.26 -14.53 3.55
N GLU A 224 -4.04 -15.01 3.40
CA GLU A 224 -3.65 -16.42 3.51
C GLU A 224 -2.39 -16.54 4.36
N ARG A 225 -2.05 -17.76 4.77
CA ARG A 225 -0.82 -18.09 5.51
C ARG A 225 -0.69 -17.39 6.86
N LEU A 226 -1.79 -17.13 7.52
CA LEU A 226 -1.80 -16.47 8.84
C LEU A 226 -1.06 -17.29 9.90
N GLU A 227 -1.26 -18.61 9.91
CA GLU A 227 -0.57 -19.52 10.84
C GLU A 227 0.93 -19.56 10.58
N GLU A 228 1.35 -19.57 9.30
CA GLU A 228 2.76 -19.50 8.93
C GLU A 228 3.41 -18.22 9.44
N PHE A 229 2.74 -17.08 9.27
CA PHE A 229 3.22 -15.80 9.80
C PHE A 229 3.36 -15.85 11.32
N GLU A 230 2.38 -16.40 12.04
CA GLU A 230 2.43 -16.54 13.50
C GLU A 230 3.61 -17.40 13.96
N VAL A 231 3.85 -18.53 13.29
CA VAL A 231 5.00 -19.40 13.57
C VAL A 231 6.32 -18.62 13.36
N GLN A 232 6.46 -17.85 12.29
CA GLN A 232 7.66 -17.07 12.04
C GLN A 232 7.82 -15.91 13.06
N ALA A 233 6.75 -15.24 13.44
CA ALA A 233 6.79 -14.20 14.46
C ALA A 233 7.21 -14.74 15.84
N ARG A 234 6.77 -15.94 16.21
CA ARG A 234 7.22 -16.61 17.45
C ARG A 234 8.72 -16.95 17.41
N LYS A 235 9.29 -17.27 16.25
CA LYS A 235 10.76 -17.45 16.10
C LYS A 235 11.51 -16.15 16.40
N ILE A 236 10.95 -14.98 16.03
CA ILE A 236 11.55 -13.71 16.39
C ILE A 236 11.62 -13.56 17.93
N LEU A 237 10.53 -13.89 18.64
CA LEU A 237 10.52 -13.86 20.10
C LEU A 237 11.57 -14.80 20.72
N GLN A 238 11.77 -15.99 20.15
CA GLN A 238 12.77 -16.96 20.63
C GLN A 238 14.22 -16.49 20.46
N HIS A 239 14.48 -15.59 19.50
CA HIS A 239 15.82 -15.13 19.14
C HIS A 239 16.08 -13.67 19.49
N THR A 240 15.18 -13.00 20.21
CA THR A 240 15.34 -11.60 20.64
C THR A 240 15.02 -11.43 22.11
N THR A 241 15.24 -10.21 22.63
CA THR A 241 14.84 -9.84 23.99
C THR A 241 13.38 -9.38 24.10
N LEU A 242 12.61 -9.53 23.04
CA LEU A 242 11.21 -9.15 23.02
C LEU A 242 10.37 -10.14 23.87
N LYS A 243 9.41 -9.59 24.58
CA LYS A 243 8.45 -10.34 25.40
C LYS A 243 7.17 -10.65 24.65
N ALA A 244 6.81 -9.78 23.69
CA ALA A 244 5.60 -9.94 22.90
C ALA A 244 5.72 -9.21 21.55
N ILE A 245 4.88 -9.66 20.60
CA ILE A 245 4.61 -8.97 19.34
C ILE A 245 3.10 -8.75 19.24
N HIS A 246 2.67 -7.49 19.19
CA HIS A 246 1.33 -7.12 18.81
C HIS A 246 1.19 -7.22 17.29
N TRP A 247 0.47 -8.19 16.83
CA TRP A 247 0.21 -8.40 15.41
C TRP A 247 -1.18 -7.90 15.03
N ILE A 248 -1.24 -6.97 14.08
CA ILE A 248 -2.46 -6.39 13.54
C ILE A 248 -2.53 -6.75 12.05
N ASN A 249 -3.60 -7.44 11.65
CA ASN A 249 -3.80 -7.81 10.25
C ASN A 249 -5.01 -7.07 9.69
N ILE A 250 -4.79 -6.26 8.64
CA ILE A 250 -5.81 -5.41 8.01
C ILE A 250 -6.08 -5.95 6.61
N THR A 251 -7.30 -6.37 6.36
CA THR A 251 -7.80 -6.71 5.02
C THR A 251 -8.96 -5.79 4.66
N GLN A 252 -9.46 -5.84 3.44
CA GLN A 252 -10.58 -5.00 3.02
C GLN A 252 -11.84 -5.19 3.87
N ASP A 253 -12.03 -6.37 4.44
CA ASP A 253 -13.25 -6.77 5.15
C ASP A 253 -13.04 -7.09 6.64
N SER A 254 -11.79 -7.14 7.09
CA SER A 254 -11.49 -7.51 8.48
C SER A 254 -10.27 -6.80 9.07
N LEU A 255 -10.32 -6.60 10.37
CA LEU A 255 -9.26 -6.08 11.21
C LEU A 255 -9.05 -7.04 12.38
N THR A 256 -7.93 -7.74 12.39
CA THR A 256 -7.61 -8.75 13.41
C THR A 256 -6.48 -8.27 14.30
N PHE A 257 -6.69 -8.35 15.61
CA PHE A 257 -5.70 -8.05 16.63
C PHE A 257 -5.26 -9.33 17.32
N ARG A 258 -3.95 -9.57 17.43
CA ARG A 258 -3.37 -10.69 18.17
C ARG A 258 -2.15 -10.25 18.97
N THR A 259 -1.97 -10.82 20.16
CA THR A 259 -0.74 -10.69 20.94
C THR A 259 -0.03 -12.04 20.94
N LEU A 260 1.19 -12.06 20.42
CA LEU A 260 2.05 -13.25 20.37
C LEU A 260 3.07 -13.14 21.51
N THR A 261 3.19 -14.21 22.29
CA THR A 261 4.14 -14.35 23.42
C THR A 261 4.94 -15.63 23.28
#